data_c11080ac4be1526b76f3299851e54d4f
#
_entry.id   c11080ac4be1526b76f3299851e54d4f
#
_cell.length_a   1.000
_cell.length_b   1.000
_cell.length_c   1.000
_cell.angle_alpha   90.00
_cell.angle_beta   90.00
_cell.angle_gamma   90.00
#
_symmetry.space_group_name_H-M   'P 1'
#
loop_
_entity.id
_entity.type
_entity.pdbx_description
1 polymer ?
#
loop_
_entity_poly.entity_id
_entity_poly.type
_entity_poly.pdbx_seq_one_letter_code
_entity_poly.pdbx_strand_id
1 'polypeptide(L)'
;MPEVKEAQAQLEKLQKTYQTEIEASMKEYQTKSQTYSADAQNQTEVTNQARAKELQGMEQNIQQYQQTAAQDIQQKQADLLRPLIEKAKEAIQKVAREQG
;
A
#
# COMPACT_ATOMS: atom_id res chain seq x y z
N MET A 1 16.34 20.55 4.27
CA MET A 1 15.16 21.35 3.86
C MET A 1 13.91 20.87 4.59
N PRO A 2 13.14 21.76 5.19
CA PRO A 2 11.90 21.39 5.89
C PRO A 2 10.90 20.67 4.98
N GLU A 3 10.82 21.07 3.71
CA GLU A 3 9.90 20.49 2.72
C GLU A 3 10.22 19.04 2.42
N VAL A 4 11.49 18.66 2.43
CA VAL A 4 11.93 17.26 2.24
C VAL A 4 11.49 16.40 3.42
N LYS A 5 11.68 16.89 4.64
CA LYS A 5 11.26 16.19 5.86
C LYS A 5 9.75 16.01 5.90
N GLU A 6 9.01 17.04 5.50
CA GLU A 6 7.55 17.00 5.44
C GLU A 6 7.06 15.97 4.42
N ALA A 7 7.67 15.94 3.24
CA ALA A 7 7.36 14.96 2.21
C ALA A 7 7.65 13.54 2.68
N GLN A 8 8.79 13.32 3.34
CA GLN A 8 9.15 12.02 3.90
C GLN A 8 8.16 11.59 4.98
N ALA A 9 7.74 12.52 5.85
CA ALA A 9 6.76 12.23 6.90
C ALA A 9 5.41 11.82 6.31
N GLN A 10 4.96 12.46 5.25
CA GLN A 10 3.72 12.10 4.56
C GLN A 10 3.81 10.72 3.92
N LEU A 11 4.95 10.39 3.28
CA LEU A 11 5.17 9.07 2.70
C LEU A 11 5.20 7.97 3.76
N GLU A 12 5.88 8.20 4.86
CA GLU A 12 5.94 7.25 5.97
C GLU A 12 4.55 6.99 6.56
N LYS A 13 3.75 8.03 6.71
CA LYS A 13 2.38 7.93 7.21
C LYS A 13 1.52 7.10 6.25
N LEU A 14 1.64 7.35 4.95
CA LEU A 14 0.90 6.61 3.94
C LEU A 14 1.30 5.14 3.92
N GLN A 15 2.59 4.85 3.95
CA GLN A 15 3.12 3.48 4.01
C GLN A 15 2.60 2.74 5.23
N LYS A 16 2.62 3.41 6.39
CA LYS A 16 2.14 2.83 7.64
C LYS A 16 0.64 2.54 7.60
N THR A 17 -0.13 3.44 7.01
CA THR A 17 -1.58 3.24 6.82
C THR A 17 -1.86 2.01 5.98
N TYR A 18 -1.20 1.89 4.83
CA TYR A 18 -1.35 0.71 3.97
C TYR A 18 -0.90 -0.56 4.67
N GLN A 19 0.24 -0.52 5.35
CA GLN A 19 0.77 -1.67 6.08
C GLN A 19 -0.22 -2.17 7.13
N THR A 20 -0.80 -1.25 7.90
CA THR A 20 -1.80 -1.58 8.93
C THR A 20 -3.03 -2.22 8.32
N GLU A 21 -3.54 -1.68 7.21
CA GLU A 21 -4.71 -2.22 6.52
C GLU A 21 -4.44 -3.61 5.93
N ILE A 22 -3.27 -3.79 5.32
CA ILE A 22 -2.86 -5.08 4.75
C ILE A 22 -2.70 -6.12 5.85
N GLU A 23 -2.06 -5.78 6.96
CA GLU A 23 -1.90 -6.68 8.11
C GLU A 23 -3.25 -7.09 8.69
N ALA A 24 -4.19 -6.16 8.80
CA ALA A 24 -5.54 -6.44 9.28
C ALA A 24 -6.27 -7.41 8.35
N SER A 25 -6.15 -7.22 7.04
CA SER A 25 -6.76 -8.10 6.03
C SER A 25 -6.14 -9.50 6.06
N MET A 26 -4.83 -9.59 6.21
CA MET A 26 -4.12 -10.87 6.30
C MET A 26 -4.51 -11.62 7.57
N LYS A 27 -4.66 -10.92 8.67
CA LYS A 27 -5.08 -11.50 9.95
C LYS A 27 -6.51 -12.03 9.85
N GLU A 28 -7.41 -11.28 9.22
CA GLU A 28 -8.79 -11.70 8.99
C GLU A 28 -8.83 -12.97 8.13
N TYR A 29 -8.06 -13.00 7.05
CA TYR A 29 -7.92 -14.18 6.20
C TYR A 29 -7.43 -15.39 6.97
N GLN A 30 -6.38 -15.21 7.76
CA GLN A 30 -5.80 -16.30 8.55
C GLN A 30 -6.79 -16.84 9.57
N THR A 31 -7.51 -15.96 10.28
CA THR A 31 -8.52 -16.35 11.26
C THR A 31 -9.66 -17.11 10.61
N LYS A 32 -10.17 -16.64 9.49
CA LYS A 32 -11.24 -17.34 8.74
C LYS A 32 -10.76 -18.69 8.22
N SER A 33 -9.54 -18.75 7.68
CA SER A 33 -8.95 -19.98 7.18
C SER A 33 -8.88 -21.04 8.28
N GLN A 34 -8.41 -20.67 9.46
CA GLN A 34 -8.34 -21.58 10.61
C GLN A 34 -9.72 -22.01 11.08
N THR A 35 -10.66 -21.07 11.18
CA THR A 35 -12.03 -21.35 11.62
C THR A 35 -12.73 -22.29 10.65
N TYR A 36 -12.62 -22.03 9.35
CA TYR A 36 -13.25 -22.87 8.32
C TYR A 36 -12.63 -24.27 8.29
N SER A 37 -11.33 -24.35 8.44
CA SER A 37 -10.63 -25.64 8.47
C SER A 37 -11.06 -26.48 9.66
N ALA A 38 -11.16 -25.87 10.83
CA ALA A 38 -11.58 -26.57 12.06
C ALA A 38 -13.03 -27.04 12.00
N ASP A 39 -13.91 -26.33 11.29
CA ASP A 39 -15.34 -26.59 11.20
C ASP A 39 -15.73 -27.41 9.97
N ALA A 40 -14.80 -27.72 9.08
CA ALA A 40 -15.07 -28.35 7.80
C ALA A 40 -15.81 -29.68 7.92
N GLN A 41 -15.48 -30.48 8.93
CA GLN A 41 -16.11 -31.79 9.16
C GLN A 41 -17.59 -31.68 9.54
N ASN A 42 -17.98 -30.53 10.09
CA ASN A 42 -19.36 -30.27 10.52
C ASN A 42 -20.21 -29.61 9.44
N GLN A 43 -19.64 -29.36 8.26
CA GLN A 43 -20.30 -28.64 7.19
C GLN A 43 -20.52 -29.52 5.96
N THR A 44 -21.48 -29.14 5.13
CA THR A 44 -21.70 -29.79 3.83
C THR A 44 -20.57 -29.49 2.86
N GLU A 45 -20.41 -30.34 1.86
CA GLU A 45 -19.45 -30.13 0.78
C GLU A 45 -19.70 -28.81 0.06
N VAL A 46 -20.98 -28.48 -0.19
CA VAL A 46 -21.35 -27.22 -0.86
C VAL A 46 -20.89 -26.01 -0.04
N THR A 47 -21.10 -26.05 1.28
CA THR A 47 -20.64 -24.97 2.17
C THR A 47 -19.11 -24.88 2.19
N ASN A 48 -18.42 -26.01 2.23
CA ASN A 48 -16.96 -26.03 2.22
C ASN A 48 -16.38 -25.48 0.92
N GLN A 49 -17.01 -25.80 -0.21
CA GLN A 49 -16.61 -25.23 -1.51
C GLN A 49 -16.83 -23.72 -1.57
N ALA A 50 -17.96 -23.24 -1.05
CA ALA A 50 -18.24 -21.80 -1.01
C ALA A 50 -17.22 -21.07 -0.12
N ARG A 51 -16.87 -21.65 1.01
CA ARG A 51 -15.87 -21.10 1.92
C ARG A 51 -14.47 -21.08 1.30
N ALA A 52 -14.11 -22.12 0.55
CA ALA A 52 -12.84 -22.18 -0.17
C ALA A 52 -12.76 -21.06 -1.22
N LYS A 53 -13.86 -20.81 -1.94
CA LYS A 53 -13.95 -19.70 -2.89
C LYS A 53 -13.83 -18.35 -2.22
N GLU A 54 -14.46 -18.18 -1.07
CA GLU A 54 -14.36 -16.93 -0.28
C GLU A 54 -12.92 -16.65 0.10
N LEU A 55 -12.21 -17.66 0.62
CA LEU A 55 -10.81 -17.53 1.01
C LEU A 55 -9.91 -17.20 -0.18
N GLN A 56 -10.15 -17.85 -1.32
CA GLN A 56 -9.40 -17.56 -2.55
C GLN A 56 -9.63 -16.12 -3.01
N GLY A 57 -10.87 -15.63 -2.95
CA GLY A 57 -11.20 -14.24 -3.26
C GLY A 57 -10.52 -13.25 -2.32
N MET A 58 -10.46 -13.58 -1.04
CA MET A 58 -9.75 -12.76 -0.05
C MET A 58 -8.25 -12.68 -0.36
N GLU A 59 -7.61 -13.79 -0.69
CA GLU A 59 -6.20 -13.81 -1.11
C GLU A 59 -5.96 -12.91 -2.32
N GLN A 60 -6.78 -13.04 -3.35
CA GLN A 60 -6.67 -12.24 -4.56
C GLN A 60 -6.84 -10.75 -4.26
N ASN A 61 -7.82 -10.41 -3.42
CA ASN A 61 -8.06 -9.03 -3.02
C ASN A 61 -6.89 -8.43 -2.24
N ILE A 62 -6.27 -9.22 -1.36
CA ILE A 62 -5.10 -8.79 -0.61
C ILE A 62 -3.92 -8.53 -1.55
N GLN A 63 -3.66 -9.43 -2.50
CA GLN A 63 -2.59 -9.25 -3.49
C GLN A 63 -2.83 -8.03 -4.35
N GLN A 64 -4.06 -7.83 -4.82
CA GLN A 64 -4.42 -6.67 -5.63
C GLN A 64 -4.27 -5.38 -4.84
N TYR A 65 -4.70 -5.38 -3.58
CA TYR A 65 -4.56 -4.23 -2.70
C TYR A 65 -3.09 -3.88 -2.45
N GLN A 66 -2.22 -4.89 -2.26
CA GLN A 66 -0.78 -4.68 -2.12
C GLN A 66 -0.18 -4.02 -3.35
N GLN A 67 -0.57 -4.46 -4.55
CA GLN A 67 -0.11 -3.86 -5.80
C GLN A 67 -0.59 -2.42 -5.94
N THR A 68 -1.86 -2.18 -5.65
CA THR A 68 -2.45 -0.84 -5.70
C THR A 68 -1.76 0.09 -4.70
N ALA A 69 -1.50 -0.39 -3.49
CA ALA A 69 -0.80 0.37 -2.47
C ALA A 69 0.63 0.74 -2.91
N ALA A 70 1.36 -0.22 -3.50
CA ALA A 70 2.71 0.03 -4.00
C ALA A 70 2.71 1.09 -5.11
N GLN A 71 1.76 1.01 -6.03
CA GLN A 71 1.61 2.00 -7.12
C GLN A 71 1.26 3.38 -6.57
N ASP A 72 0.34 3.44 -5.59
CA ASP A 72 -0.06 4.70 -4.97
C ASP A 72 1.10 5.35 -4.23
N ILE A 73 1.90 4.58 -3.49
CA ILE A 73 3.09 5.07 -2.80
C ILE A 73 4.08 5.66 -3.80
N GLN A 74 4.35 4.95 -4.91
CA GLN A 74 5.24 5.45 -5.97
C GLN A 74 4.72 6.74 -6.57
N GLN A 75 3.43 6.82 -6.85
CA GLN A 75 2.81 8.01 -7.41
C GLN A 75 2.90 9.20 -6.45
N LYS A 76 2.60 8.97 -5.17
CA LYS A 76 2.69 10.01 -4.13
C LYS A 76 4.13 10.48 -3.93
N GLN A 77 5.09 9.57 -4.00
CA GLN A 77 6.50 9.90 -3.93
C GLN A 77 6.90 10.83 -5.08
N ALA A 78 6.50 10.49 -6.30
CA ALA A 78 6.76 11.32 -7.46
C ALA A 78 6.09 12.70 -7.34
N ASP A 79 4.83 12.74 -6.89
CA ASP A 79 4.07 13.98 -6.74
C ASP A 79 4.66 14.90 -5.67
N LEU A 80 5.17 14.34 -4.58
CA LEU A 80 5.77 15.11 -3.50
C LEU A 80 7.17 15.62 -3.84
N LEU A 81 7.95 14.84 -4.60
CA LEU A 81 9.33 15.19 -4.95
C LEU A 81 9.43 16.08 -6.17
N ARG A 82 8.47 16.03 -7.08
CA ARG A 82 8.52 16.82 -8.32
C ARG A 82 8.65 18.32 -8.08
N PRO A 83 7.85 18.95 -7.20
CA PRO A 83 8.03 20.38 -6.91
C PRO A 83 9.39 20.72 -6.32
N LEU A 84 9.96 19.81 -5.52
CA LEU A 84 11.28 20.02 -4.90
C LEU A 84 12.39 19.95 -5.94
N ILE A 85 12.29 19.03 -6.89
CA ILE A 85 13.23 18.90 -8.01
C ILE A 85 13.17 20.16 -8.89
N GLU A 86 11.96 20.64 -9.18
CA GLU A 86 11.78 21.85 -9.98
C GLU A 86 12.36 23.09 -9.30
N LYS A 87 12.15 23.24 -7.99
CA LYS A 87 12.76 24.33 -7.22
C LYS A 87 14.29 24.27 -7.27
N ALA A 88 14.86 23.08 -7.14
CA ALA A 88 16.31 22.89 -7.21
C ALA A 88 16.84 23.28 -8.60
N LYS A 89 16.14 22.89 -9.66
CA LYS A 89 16.51 23.26 -11.04
C LYS A 89 16.45 24.76 -11.24
N GLU A 90 15.40 25.41 -10.76
CA GLU A 90 15.26 26.88 -10.86
C GLU A 90 16.38 27.60 -10.11
N ALA A 91 16.74 27.12 -8.94
CA ALA A 91 17.84 27.70 -8.16
C ALA A 91 19.18 27.59 -8.90
N ILE A 92 19.46 26.43 -9.52
CA ILE A 92 20.67 26.21 -10.31
C ILE A 92 20.68 27.14 -11.54
N GLN A 93 19.55 27.24 -12.23
CA GLN A 93 19.43 28.12 -13.41
C GLN A 93 19.60 29.58 -13.03
N LYS A 94 19.08 29.99 -11.91
CA LYS A 94 19.21 31.38 -11.41
C LYS A 94 20.67 31.71 -11.13
N VAL A 95 21.40 30.82 -10.45
CA VAL A 95 22.83 31.00 -10.16
C VAL A 95 23.62 31.06 -11.46
N ALA A 96 23.35 30.17 -12.41
CA ALA A 96 24.02 30.17 -13.71
C ALA A 96 23.81 31.48 -14.48
N ARG A 97 22.59 32.03 -14.42
CA ARG A 97 22.30 33.32 -15.07
C ARG A 97 23.05 34.48 -14.39
N GLU A 98 23.13 34.47 -13.07
CA GLU A 98 23.82 35.54 -12.32
C GLU A 98 25.34 35.50 -12.52
N GLN A 99 25.92 34.32 -12.77
CA GLN A 99 27.35 34.15 -12.99
C GLN A 99 27.75 34.22 -14.47
N GLY A 100 26.81 34.07 -15.36
CA GLY A 100 27.05 34.07 -16.79
C GLY A 100 26.85 35.38 -17.40
#